data_f5635d157fecf6c1dc653f86adeab6c6
#
_entry.id   f5635d157fecf6c1dc653f86adeab6c6
#
_cell.length_a   1.000
_cell.length_b   1.000
_cell.length_c   1.000
_cell.angle_alpha   90.00
_cell.angle_beta   90.00
_cell.angle_gamma   90.00
#
_symmetry.space_group_name_H-M   'P 1'
#
loop_
_entity.id
_entity.type
_entity.pdbx_description
1 polymer ?
#
loop_
_entity_poly.entity_id
_entity_poly.type
_entity_poly.pdbx_seq_one_letter_code
_entity_poly.pdbx_strand_id
1 'polypeptide(L)'
;MLKNPVAIVTGGSRGVGAATAKILSANGWNVLITCSSSIEEAEIVAAECSSKTAEVIAIKADVANDGDCIRTVEEAINKWGRVDALVNNAGTTKFVWDHGNLGGIDAVDFQKIYSVNVIGPFQMVRASKTHLLNSDNPSVVNISSIAGIKGIGSSIAYAASKGALNSMTLSMARNLGPIRVNAVCP
;
A
#
# COMPACT_ATOMS: atom_id res chain seq x y z
N MET A 1 -22.94 17.90 -7.46
CA MET A 1 -22.19 16.79 -8.09
C MET A 1 -21.63 15.93 -6.98
N LEU A 2 -21.79 14.62 -7.06
CA LEU A 2 -21.14 13.69 -6.13
C LEU A 2 -19.63 13.86 -6.33
N LYS A 3 -18.87 14.04 -5.23
CA LYS A 3 -17.41 14.10 -5.29
C LYS A 3 -16.87 12.71 -5.67
N ASN A 4 -15.87 12.66 -6.53
CA ASN A 4 -15.18 11.41 -6.87
C ASN A 4 -14.71 10.68 -5.61
N PRO A 5 -14.80 9.35 -5.56
CA PRO A 5 -14.18 8.58 -4.50
C PRO A 5 -12.65 8.73 -4.55
N VAL A 6 -12.01 8.57 -3.40
CA VAL A 6 -10.56 8.79 -3.24
C VAL A 6 -9.88 7.52 -2.77
N ALA A 7 -8.82 7.13 -3.47
CA ALA A 7 -7.95 6.03 -3.07
C ALA A 7 -6.53 6.51 -2.78
N ILE A 8 -5.89 5.90 -1.79
CA ILE A 8 -4.46 6.00 -1.55
C ILE A 8 -3.82 4.68 -2.01
N VAL A 9 -2.78 4.75 -2.85
CA VAL A 9 -2.02 3.58 -3.33
C VAL A 9 -0.55 3.76 -2.96
N THR A 10 -0.06 2.98 -2.01
CA THR A 10 1.36 3.06 -1.62
C THR A 10 2.25 2.33 -2.62
N GLY A 11 3.44 2.89 -2.90
CA GLY A 11 4.36 2.33 -3.90
C GLY A 11 3.79 2.38 -5.31
N GLY A 12 3.18 3.51 -5.69
CA GLY A 12 2.47 3.70 -6.94
C GLY A 12 3.32 4.12 -8.15
N SER A 13 4.65 4.27 -8.00
CA SER A 13 5.52 4.73 -9.10
C SER A 13 5.76 3.68 -10.19
N ARG A 14 5.46 2.40 -9.95
CA ARG A 14 5.69 1.31 -10.92
C ARG A 14 4.87 0.06 -10.61
N GLY A 15 4.93 -0.91 -11.54
CA GLY A 15 4.39 -2.25 -11.35
C GLY A 15 2.90 -2.27 -11.00
N VAL A 16 2.52 -3.11 -10.03
CA VAL A 16 1.13 -3.29 -9.60
C VAL A 16 0.51 -1.99 -9.07
N GLY A 17 1.27 -1.18 -8.32
CA GLY A 17 0.77 0.09 -7.79
C GLY A 17 0.40 1.09 -8.88
N ALA A 18 1.26 1.27 -9.88
CA ALA A 18 0.99 2.15 -11.02
C ALA A 18 -0.21 1.65 -11.85
N ALA A 19 -0.27 0.34 -12.13
CA ALA A 19 -1.40 -0.27 -12.82
C ALA A 19 -2.72 -0.09 -12.05
N THR A 20 -2.68 -0.22 -10.72
CA THR A 20 -3.84 0.00 -9.85
C THR A 20 -4.30 1.47 -9.92
N ALA A 21 -3.38 2.42 -9.82
CA ALA A 21 -3.69 3.85 -9.94
C ALA A 21 -4.35 4.17 -11.29
N LYS A 22 -3.82 3.62 -12.38
CA LYS A 22 -4.37 3.78 -13.74
C LYS A 22 -5.79 3.24 -13.86
N ILE A 23 -6.06 2.06 -13.31
CA ILE A 23 -7.40 1.46 -13.37
C ILE A 23 -8.38 2.26 -12.52
N LEU A 24 -8.00 2.67 -11.33
CA LEU A 24 -8.85 3.47 -10.44
C LEU A 24 -9.20 4.80 -11.09
N SER A 25 -8.22 5.54 -11.60
CA SER A 25 -8.46 6.84 -12.24
C SER A 25 -9.33 6.72 -13.49
N ALA A 26 -9.14 5.68 -14.31
CA ALA A 26 -9.99 5.41 -15.47
C ALA A 26 -11.46 5.12 -15.09
N ASN A 27 -11.71 4.70 -13.84
CA ASN A 27 -13.05 4.51 -13.27
C ASN A 27 -13.54 5.68 -12.41
N GLY A 28 -12.93 6.87 -12.57
CA GLY A 28 -13.40 8.11 -11.95
C GLY A 28 -12.96 8.31 -10.50
N TRP A 29 -11.95 7.56 -10.00
CA TRP A 29 -11.38 7.77 -8.68
C TRP A 29 -10.28 8.83 -8.71
N ASN A 30 -10.27 9.73 -7.76
CA ASN A 30 -9.07 10.48 -7.47
C ASN A 30 -8.09 9.57 -6.72
N VAL A 31 -6.80 9.65 -7.05
CA VAL A 31 -5.81 8.74 -6.49
C VAL A 31 -4.59 9.51 -5.97
N LEU A 32 -4.20 9.25 -4.74
CA LEU A 32 -2.89 9.64 -4.23
C LEU A 32 -1.97 8.44 -4.28
N ILE A 33 -0.85 8.57 -5.01
CA ILE A 33 0.19 7.54 -5.02
C ILE A 33 1.40 7.98 -4.22
N THR A 34 2.07 7.02 -3.54
CA THR A 34 3.33 7.30 -2.84
C THR A 34 4.50 6.59 -3.48
N CYS A 35 5.69 7.14 -3.29
CA CYS A 35 6.97 6.50 -3.57
C CYS A 35 7.99 6.81 -2.46
N SER A 36 8.90 5.89 -2.16
CA SER A 36 9.95 6.12 -1.16
C SER A 36 11.23 6.72 -1.75
N SER A 37 11.47 6.57 -3.05
CA SER A 37 12.72 6.96 -3.69
C SER A 37 12.53 8.04 -4.75
N SER A 38 12.16 7.69 -5.97
CA SER A 38 12.05 8.61 -7.10
C SER A 38 10.65 9.22 -7.18
N ILE A 39 10.54 10.49 -6.81
CA ILE A 39 9.28 11.23 -6.95
C ILE A 39 8.99 11.51 -8.44
N GLU A 40 10.01 11.69 -9.24
CA GLU A 40 9.90 11.96 -10.67
C GLU A 40 9.17 10.81 -11.40
N GLU A 41 9.52 9.54 -11.09
CA GLU A 41 8.81 8.37 -11.64
C GLU A 41 7.33 8.35 -11.23
N ALA A 42 7.03 8.70 -9.99
CA ALA A 42 5.65 8.74 -9.50
C ALA A 42 4.86 9.89 -10.14
N GLU A 43 5.48 11.06 -10.35
CA GLU A 43 4.85 12.20 -11.03
C GLU A 43 4.53 11.89 -12.49
N ILE A 44 5.38 11.15 -13.20
CA ILE A 44 5.10 10.66 -14.56
C ILE A 44 3.84 9.79 -14.55
N VAL A 45 3.76 8.81 -13.64
CA VAL A 45 2.58 7.95 -13.50
C VAL A 45 1.34 8.78 -13.15
N ALA A 46 1.44 9.75 -12.24
CA ALA A 46 0.33 10.61 -11.87
C ALA A 46 -0.19 11.43 -13.06
N ALA A 47 0.73 12.00 -13.86
CA ALA A 47 0.38 12.76 -15.06
C ALA A 47 -0.30 11.89 -16.12
N GLU A 48 0.21 10.67 -16.37
CA GLU A 48 -0.39 9.72 -17.31
C GLU A 48 -1.78 9.22 -16.89
N CYS A 49 -2.03 9.15 -15.57
CA CYS A 49 -3.28 8.68 -15.01
C CYS A 49 -4.34 9.77 -14.86
N SER A 50 -3.95 11.03 -14.79
CA SER A 50 -4.88 12.16 -14.61
C SER A 50 -5.73 12.40 -15.87
N SER A 51 -6.98 12.77 -15.67
CA SER A 51 -7.94 13.05 -16.73
C SER A 51 -8.84 14.23 -16.38
N LYS A 52 -9.82 14.56 -17.25
CA LYS A 52 -10.83 15.59 -16.94
C LYS A 52 -11.77 15.17 -15.80
N THR A 53 -11.89 13.88 -15.53
CA THR A 53 -12.85 13.32 -14.57
C THR A 53 -12.21 12.76 -13.32
N ALA A 54 -10.88 12.57 -13.29
CA ALA A 54 -10.15 12.03 -12.15
C ALA A 54 -8.76 12.66 -12.06
N GLU A 55 -8.36 13.03 -10.87
CA GLU A 55 -7.04 13.61 -10.58
C GLU A 55 -6.17 12.57 -9.88
N VAL A 56 -4.91 12.45 -10.31
CA VAL A 56 -3.91 11.63 -9.63
C VAL A 56 -2.76 12.51 -9.19
N ILE A 57 -2.35 12.40 -7.94
CA ILE A 57 -1.20 13.13 -7.39
C ILE A 57 -0.18 12.15 -6.83
N ALA A 58 1.09 12.56 -6.86
CA ALA A 58 2.20 11.79 -6.31
C ALA A 58 2.84 12.53 -5.14
N ILE A 59 3.22 11.80 -4.10
CA ILE A 59 4.02 12.33 -3.00
C ILE A 59 5.15 11.39 -2.63
N LYS A 60 6.25 11.94 -2.12
CA LYS A 60 7.33 11.14 -1.53
C LYS A 60 6.97 10.78 -0.09
N ALA A 61 6.88 9.48 0.20
CA ALA A 61 6.59 8.95 1.53
C ALA A 61 7.14 7.53 1.67
N ASP A 62 7.82 7.26 2.78
CA ASP A 62 8.26 5.93 3.18
C ASP A 62 7.27 5.35 4.19
N VAL A 63 6.59 4.26 3.83
CA VAL A 63 5.61 3.61 4.71
C VAL A 63 6.23 3.03 5.99
N ALA A 64 7.54 2.83 6.03
CA ALA A 64 8.26 2.46 7.25
C ALA A 64 8.33 3.61 8.27
N ASN A 65 8.09 4.86 7.85
CA ASN A 65 8.04 6.05 8.70
C ASN A 65 6.58 6.40 9.01
N ASP A 66 6.22 6.38 10.28
CA ASP A 66 4.85 6.67 10.72
C ASP A 66 4.39 8.11 10.40
N GLY A 67 5.29 9.09 10.54
CA GLY A 67 5.01 10.48 10.18
C GLY A 67 4.68 10.64 8.69
N ASP A 68 5.35 9.89 7.82
CA ASP A 68 5.06 9.88 6.38
C ASP A 68 3.69 9.26 6.09
N CYS A 69 3.30 8.22 6.84
CA CYS A 69 1.97 7.61 6.71
C CYS A 69 0.86 8.58 7.11
N ILE A 70 1.03 9.31 8.22
CA ILE A 70 0.09 10.34 8.67
C ILE A 70 -0.02 11.45 7.62
N ARG A 71 1.12 12.02 7.20
CA ARG A 71 1.17 13.07 6.18
C ARG A 71 0.52 12.63 4.86
N THR A 72 0.71 11.38 4.45
CA THR A 72 0.07 10.84 3.23
C THR A 72 -1.45 10.93 3.29
N VAL A 73 -2.04 10.60 4.42
CA VAL A 73 -3.49 10.67 4.61
C VAL A 73 -3.95 12.13 4.67
N GLU A 74 -3.23 12.98 5.40
CA GLU A 74 -3.51 14.42 5.51
C GLU A 74 -3.50 15.09 4.13
N GLU A 75 -2.56 14.78 3.26
CA GLU A 75 -2.52 15.30 1.88
C GLU A 75 -3.77 14.93 1.08
N ALA A 76 -4.23 13.67 1.17
CA ALA A 76 -5.48 13.25 0.51
C ALA A 76 -6.70 14.00 1.07
N ILE A 77 -6.75 14.18 2.39
CA ILE A 77 -7.83 14.92 3.06
C ILE A 77 -7.80 16.40 2.71
N ASN A 78 -6.64 17.05 2.74
CA ASN A 78 -6.49 18.46 2.38
C ASN A 78 -6.91 18.70 0.92
N LYS A 79 -6.59 17.76 0.03
CA LYS A 79 -6.88 17.89 -1.41
C LYS A 79 -8.35 17.63 -1.74
N TRP A 80 -8.94 16.54 -1.21
CA TRP A 80 -10.27 16.07 -1.65
C TRP A 80 -11.30 15.94 -0.52
N GLY A 81 -10.89 16.01 0.73
CA GLY A 81 -11.77 15.97 1.91
C GLY A 81 -12.24 14.58 2.30
N ARG A 82 -11.73 13.49 1.66
CA ARG A 82 -12.15 12.12 1.92
C ARG A 82 -11.08 11.08 1.58
N VAL A 83 -11.21 9.90 2.14
CA VAL A 83 -10.50 8.67 1.74
C VAL A 83 -11.50 7.53 1.81
N ASP A 84 -11.67 6.80 0.71
CA ASP A 84 -12.63 5.70 0.57
C ASP A 84 -11.96 4.33 0.45
N ALA A 85 -10.74 4.32 -0.10
CA ALA A 85 -9.97 3.09 -0.25
C ALA A 85 -8.48 3.32 0.06
N LEU A 86 -7.86 2.28 0.63
CA LEU A 86 -6.42 2.20 0.83
C LEU A 86 -5.89 0.93 0.17
N VAL A 87 -4.89 1.08 -0.71
CA VAL A 87 -4.16 -0.05 -1.30
C VAL A 87 -2.73 -0.03 -0.77
N ASN A 88 -2.44 -0.91 0.17
CA ASN A 88 -1.10 -1.15 0.69
C ASN A 88 -0.32 -2.03 -0.29
N ASN A 89 0.34 -1.39 -1.25
CA ASN A 89 1.11 -2.04 -2.30
C ASN A 89 2.63 -1.89 -2.09
N ALA A 90 3.09 -0.87 -1.39
CA ALA A 90 4.51 -0.70 -1.09
C ALA A 90 5.10 -1.97 -0.47
N GLY A 91 6.24 -2.40 -0.97
CA GLY A 91 6.91 -3.60 -0.49
C GLY A 91 8.37 -3.65 -0.90
N THR A 92 9.17 -4.33 -0.11
CA THR A 92 10.60 -4.53 -0.35
C THR A 92 11.00 -5.96 -0.08
N THR A 93 12.15 -6.35 -0.62
CA THR A 93 12.77 -7.66 -0.38
C THR A 93 14.29 -7.56 -0.49
N LYS A 94 14.96 -8.60 -0.02
CA LYS A 94 16.34 -8.94 -0.37
C LYS A 94 16.33 -10.30 -1.03
N PHE A 95 16.96 -10.44 -2.19
CA PHE A 95 17.06 -11.71 -2.90
C PHE A 95 18.11 -12.60 -2.26
N VAL A 96 17.70 -13.81 -1.88
CA VAL A 96 18.57 -14.93 -1.49
C VAL A 96 18.09 -16.15 -2.27
N TRP A 97 18.76 -16.46 -3.36
CA TRP A 97 18.33 -17.50 -4.32
C TRP A 97 18.27 -18.91 -3.69
N ASP A 98 19.28 -19.21 -2.86
CA ASP A 98 19.30 -20.45 -2.08
C ASP A 98 18.76 -20.18 -0.68
N HIS A 99 17.53 -20.55 -0.43
CA HIS A 99 16.88 -20.37 0.89
C HIS A 99 17.54 -21.26 1.98
N GLY A 100 18.34 -22.26 1.60
CA GLY A 100 19.18 -23.03 2.53
C GLY A 100 20.37 -22.24 3.05
N ASN A 101 20.81 -21.20 2.34
CA ASN A 101 21.86 -20.29 2.79
C ASN A 101 21.32 -19.27 3.80
N LEU A 102 21.20 -19.68 5.07
CA LEU A 102 20.72 -18.80 6.15
C LEU A 102 21.63 -17.61 6.41
N GLY A 103 22.94 -17.70 6.06
CA GLY A 103 23.85 -16.56 6.15
C GLY A 103 23.64 -15.47 5.12
N GLY A 104 22.81 -15.70 4.10
CA GLY A 104 22.48 -14.72 3.06
C GLY A 104 21.55 -13.59 3.50
N ILE A 105 20.97 -13.68 4.70
CA ILE A 105 20.04 -12.69 5.26
C ILE A 105 20.26 -12.61 6.77
N ASP A 106 20.23 -11.39 7.30
CA ASP A 106 20.46 -11.13 8.71
C ASP A 106 19.26 -10.43 9.40
N ALA A 107 19.41 -10.11 10.69
CA ALA A 107 18.37 -9.45 11.46
C ALA A 107 18.04 -8.05 10.95
N VAL A 108 19.00 -7.33 10.38
CA VAL A 108 18.79 -5.98 9.82
C VAL A 108 17.94 -6.08 8.55
N ASP A 109 18.21 -7.06 7.71
CA ASP A 109 17.40 -7.36 6.53
C ASP A 109 15.95 -7.70 6.91
N PHE A 110 15.77 -8.56 7.93
CA PHE A 110 14.44 -8.88 8.46
C PHE A 110 13.71 -7.62 8.94
N GLN A 111 14.36 -6.80 9.76
CA GLN A 111 13.76 -5.56 10.27
C GLN A 111 13.36 -4.62 9.15
N LYS A 112 14.21 -4.42 8.14
CA LYS A 112 13.91 -3.59 6.98
C LYS A 112 12.73 -4.13 6.17
N ILE A 113 12.68 -5.44 5.92
CA ILE A 113 11.59 -6.06 5.18
C ILE A 113 10.28 -5.95 5.96
N TYR A 114 10.30 -6.22 7.27
CA TYR A 114 9.12 -6.13 8.11
C TYR A 114 8.63 -4.70 8.31
N SER A 115 9.51 -3.72 8.44
CA SER A 115 9.11 -2.31 8.58
C SER A 115 8.30 -1.82 7.38
N VAL A 116 8.67 -2.24 6.17
CA VAL A 116 7.96 -1.87 4.94
C VAL A 116 6.73 -2.75 4.71
N ASN A 117 6.89 -4.10 4.79
CA ASN A 117 5.87 -5.03 4.32
C ASN A 117 4.77 -5.32 5.35
N VAL A 118 5.01 -5.05 6.63
CA VAL A 118 4.09 -5.38 7.73
C VAL A 118 3.72 -4.13 8.54
N ILE A 119 4.73 -3.43 9.08
CA ILE A 119 4.48 -2.25 9.92
C ILE A 119 3.91 -1.11 9.09
N GLY A 120 4.42 -0.88 7.88
CA GLY A 120 3.93 0.13 6.95
C GLY A 120 2.43 0.00 6.66
N PRO A 121 1.92 -1.15 6.19
CA PRO A 121 0.49 -1.38 6.03
C PRO A 121 -0.34 -1.13 7.30
N PHE A 122 0.17 -1.52 8.47
CA PHE A 122 -0.48 -1.23 9.75
C PHE A 122 -0.58 0.27 10.02
N GLN A 123 0.53 1.01 9.84
CA GLN A 123 0.60 2.45 10.03
C GLN A 123 -0.36 3.19 9.08
N MET A 124 -0.39 2.81 7.82
CA MET A 124 -1.31 3.37 6.82
C MET A 124 -2.78 3.13 7.18
N VAL A 125 -3.15 1.90 7.61
CA VAL A 125 -4.52 1.61 8.06
C VAL A 125 -4.85 2.44 9.30
N ARG A 126 -3.96 2.52 10.28
CA ARG A 126 -4.15 3.33 11.49
C ARG A 126 -4.38 4.80 11.17
N ALA A 127 -3.57 5.39 10.31
CA ALA A 127 -3.70 6.78 9.88
C ALA A 127 -5.01 7.03 9.11
N SER A 128 -5.42 6.08 8.25
CA SER A 128 -6.61 6.23 7.39
C SER A 128 -7.92 5.89 8.10
N LYS A 129 -7.91 5.16 9.22
CA LYS A 129 -9.09 4.53 9.82
C LYS A 129 -10.26 5.49 10.02
N THR A 130 -10.03 6.63 10.65
CA THR A 130 -11.10 7.60 10.95
C THR A 130 -11.75 8.14 9.68
N HIS A 131 -10.96 8.37 8.64
CA HIS A 131 -11.44 8.88 7.36
C HIS A 131 -12.18 7.80 6.56
N LEU A 132 -11.67 6.56 6.56
CA LEU A 132 -12.34 5.41 5.95
C LEU A 132 -13.73 5.18 6.57
N LEU A 133 -13.88 5.32 7.89
CA LEU A 133 -15.18 5.16 8.56
C LEU A 133 -16.24 6.19 8.12
N ASN A 134 -15.83 7.30 7.50
CA ASN A 134 -16.73 8.30 6.94
C ASN A 134 -17.13 7.99 5.48
N SER A 135 -16.62 6.91 4.88
CA SER A 135 -16.98 6.47 3.54
C SER A 135 -18.19 5.53 3.58
N ASP A 136 -19.04 5.60 2.55
CA ASP A 136 -20.18 4.70 2.39
C ASP A 136 -19.77 3.25 2.10
N ASN A 137 -18.57 3.05 1.54
CA ASN A 137 -18.08 1.71 1.17
C ASN A 137 -16.56 1.59 1.41
N PRO A 138 -16.12 1.69 2.67
CA PRO A 138 -14.69 1.74 2.99
C PRO A 138 -13.98 0.42 2.72
N SER A 139 -12.78 0.49 2.14
CA SER A 139 -12.02 -0.71 1.83
C SER A 139 -10.52 -0.54 1.99
N VAL A 140 -9.86 -1.61 2.44
CA VAL A 140 -8.41 -1.77 2.49
C VAL A 140 -8.04 -3.01 1.69
N VAL A 141 -7.07 -2.87 0.79
CA VAL A 141 -6.49 -4.00 0.06
C VAL A 141 -4.98 -4.05 0.34
N ASN A 142 -4.54 -5.17 0.88
CA ASN A 142 -3.13 -5.44 1.11
C ASN A 142 -2.56 -6.29 -0.04
N ILE A 143 -1.55 -5.80 -0.76
CA ILE A 143 -0.85 -6.58 -1.78
C ILE A 143 0.15 -7.48 -1.08
N SER A 144 -0.27 -8.72 -0.87
CA SER A 144 0.53 -9.77 -0.27
C SER A 144 1.32 -10.54 -1.36
N SER A 145 1.44 -11.84 -1.25
CA SER A 145 2.09 -12.70 -2.23
C SER A 145 1.74 -14.16 -1.99
N ILE A 146 1.79 -14.99 -3.04
CA ILE A 146 1.82 -16.42 -2.92
C ILE A 146 2.98 -16.91 -2.03
N ALA A 147 4.05 -16.13 -1.92
CA ALA A 147 5.18 -16.37 -1.02
C ALA A 147 4.75 -16.53 0.44
N GLY A 148 3.79 -15.72 0.90
CA GLY A 148 3.25 -15.78 2.26
C GLY A 148 2.35 -16.99 2.53
N ILE A 149 2.02 -17.77 1.49
CA ILE A 149 1.20 -18.98 1.58
C ILE A 149 2.07 -20.23 1.39
N LYS A 150 3.00 -20.18 0.44
CA LYS A 150 3.80 -21.33 -0.01
C LYS A 150 5.20 -21.38 0.60
N GLY A 151 5.69 -20.32 1.24
CA GLY A 151 7.06 -20.25 1.77
C GLY A 151 8.14 -20.18 0.69
N ILE A 152 7.80 -19.66 -0.49
CA ILE A 152 8.69 -19.48 -1.66
C ILE A 152 8.98 -18.00 -1.88
N GLY A 153 9.71 -17.65 -2.94
CA GLY A 153 9.91 -16.27 -3.39
C GLY A 153 11.36 -15.82 -3.25
N SER A 154 11.54 -14.53 -2.99
CA SER A 154 12.87 -13.90 -3.02
C SER A 154 13.74 -14.17 -1.80
N SER A 155 13.15 -14.48 -0.64
CA SER A 155 13.87 -14.84 0.58
C SER A 155 12.89 -15.35 1.66
N ILE A 156 13.45 -16.05 2.67
CA ILE A 156 12.68 -16.48 3.85
C ILE A 156 12.03 -15.28 4.56
N ALA A 157 12.75 -14.17 4.74
CA ALA A 157 12.22 -12.97 5.40
C ALA A 157 11.07 -12.34 4.62
N TYR A 158 11.15 -12.33 3.29
CA TYR A 158 10.05 -11.85 2.45
C TYR A 158 8.82 -12.74 2.58
N ALA A 159 8.98 -14.06 2.44
CA ALA A 159 7.88 -15.01 2.59
C ALA A 159 7.22 -14.90 3.98
N ALA A 160 8.03 -14.82 5.04
CA ALA A 160 7.54 -14.62 6.41
C ALA A 160 6.78 -13.30 6.57
N SER A 161 7.28 -12.18 5.99
CA SER A 161 6.60 -10.88 6.05
C SER A 161 5.23 -10.89 5.35
N LYS A 162 5.13 -11.60 4.21
CA LYS A 162 3.85 -11.73 3.48
C LYS A 162 2.88 -12.67 4.21
N GLY A 163 3.37 -13.69 4.90
CA GLY A 163 2.58 -14.51 5.82
C GLY A 163 2.04 -13.71 7.01
N ALA A 164 2.88 -12.86 7.60
CA ALA A 164 2.48 -11.93 8.65
C ALA A 164 1.41 -10.93 8.16
N LEU A 165 1.57 -10.38 6.94
CA LEU A 165 0.59 -9.49 6.33
C LEU A 165 -0.77 -10.20 6.10
N ASN A 166 -0.76 -11.47 5.69
CA ASN A 166 -1.99 -12.26 5.54
C ASN A 166 -2.72 -12.42 6.89
N SER A 167 -1.99 -12.79 7.94
CA SER A 167 -2.55 -12.92 9.30
C SER A 167 -3.09 -11.58 9.82
N MET A 168 -2.35 -10.49 9.62
CA MET A 168 -2.77 -9.14 9.99
C MET A 168 -4.04 -8.73 9.24
N THR A 169 -4.14 -9.05 7.94
CA THR A 169 -5.34 -8.78 7.14
C THR A 169 -6.58 -9.45 7.75
N LEU A 170 -6.47 -10.73 8.13
CA LEU A 170 -7.58 -11.47 8.77
C LEU A 170 -7.97 -10.84 10.11
N SER A 171 -7.00 -10.44 10.92
CA SER A 171 -7.24 -9.76 12.19
C SER A 171 -7.96 -8.43 12.00
N MET A 172 -7.49 -7.61 11.05
CA MET A 172 -8.12 -6.33 10.73
C MET A 172 -9.54 -6.50 10.18
N ALA A 173 -9.76 -7.48 9.29
CA ALA A 173 -11.08 -7.76 8.72
C ALA A 173 -12.12 -8.10 9.79
N ARG A 174 -11.71 -8.80 10.86
CA ARG A 174 -12.59 -9.16 11.98
C ARG A 174 -12.91 -8.00 12.92
N ASN A 175 -12.00 -7.03 13.04
CA ASN A 175 -12.05 -6.03 14.11
C ASN A 175 -12.31 -4.59 13.63
N LEU A 176 -12.24 -4.32 12.32
CA LEU A 176 -12.38 -2.96 11.77
C LEU A 176 -13.70 -2.72 11.03
N GLY A 177 -14.70 -3.59 11.18
CA GLY A 177 -16.00 -3.34 10.56
C GLY A 177 -16.54 -1.95 10.88
N PRO A 178 -17.15 -1.24 9.91
CA PRO A 178 -17.56 -1.70 8.57
C PRO A 178 -16.46 -1.66 7.47
N ILE A 179 -15.22 -1.32 7.81
CA ILE A 179 -14.11 -1.30 6.83
C ILE A 179 -13.83 -2.75 6.37
N ARG A 180 -13.98 -3.00 5.09
CA ARG A 180 -13.61 -4.30 4.48
C ARG A 180 -12.10 -4.36 4.29
N VAL A 181 -11.45 -5.41 4.77
CA VAL A 181 -10.00 -5.58 4.66
C VAL A 181 -9.71 -6.92 3.96
N ASN A 182 -9.01 -6.88 2.84
CA ASN A 182 -8.69 -8.04 2.02
C ASN A 182 -7.21 -8.07 1.63
N ALA A 183 -6.71 -9.26 1.29
CA ALA A 183 -5.38 -9.44 0.71
C ALA A 183 -5.50 -10.02 -0.71
N VAL A 184 -4.62 -9.56 -1.59
CA VAL A 184 -4.37 -10.14 -2.91
C VAL A 184 -2.98 -10.77 -2.89
N CYS A 185 -2.88 -12.02 -3.30
CA CYS A 185 -1.65 -12.82 -3.23
C CYS A 185 -1.18 -13.26 -4.63
N PRO A 186 -0.58 -12.35 -5.43
CA PRO A 186 -0.03 -12.68 -6.74
C PRO A 186 1.08 -13.71 -6.66
#